data_38b17ee95bc38ee01adb297b47e8bcfa
#
_entry.id   38b17ee95bc38ee01adb297b47e8bcfa
#
_cell.length_a   1.000
_cell.length_b   1.000
_cell.length_c   1.000
_cell.angle_alpha   90.00
_cell.angle_beta   90.00
_cell.angle_gamma   90.00
#
_symmetry.space_group_name_H-M   'P 1'
#
loop_
_entity.id
_entity.type
_entity.pdbx_description
1 polymer ?
#
loop_
_entity_poly.entity_id
_entity_poly.type
_entity_poly.pdbx_seq_one_letter_code
_entity_poly.pdbx_strand_id
1 'polypeptide(L)'
;MALPTDERAQMNQELLRKWRDARITWDTDARMDIDFFLGNHFTTAESSELSSRSQADIPMDRISPAVEKLKSVLTARPPIFTIIPREDSDHQVASTWRHILGYVWDISDGDHQMKQAIADYAITGLGYLYAYIDREADFGRGDVKFTYVDPFRVYVPPSARDRWFLDAEGIILSTILTGEQIVNLYPELDDTIDEEGNTTDGLIKQVSGVMEEDYPDAQNRATMSTWTPAEAKDLEWGNDKYQILERFYPIKVPFYRILDARNGSEQVMDEDSFGTFMEENPGLFERGFMEFEQVYQNRIAVCASVGEIVLYEDVLNTDVYP
;
A
#
# COMPACT_ATOMS: atom_id res chain seq x y z
N MET A 1 24.12 1.18 -18.16
CA MET A 1 23.60 2.54 -18.51
C MET A 1 22.86 3.02 -17.28
N ALA A 2 23.38 4.02 -16.55
CA ALA A 2 22.71 4.49 -15.34
C ALA A 2 21.30 4.99 -15.74
N LEU A 3 20.26 4.48 -15.10
CA LEU A 3 18.93 5.05 -15.25
C LEU A 3 18.99 6.51 -14.80
N PRO A 4 18.43 7.46 -15.57
CA PRO A 4 18.44 8.86 -15.17
C PRO A 4 17.74 8.97 -13.82
N THR A 5 18.35 9.76 -12.92
CA THR A 5 17.68 10.19 -11.68
C THR A 5 16.32 10.76 -12.05
N ASP A 6 15.26 10.07 -11.66
CA ASP A 6 13.92 10.48 -12.06
C ASP A 6 13.39 11.51 -11.08
N GLU A 7 12.95 12.66 -11.59
CA GLU A 7 12.32 13.72 -10.79
C GLU A 7 11.15 13.19 -9.95
N ARG A 8 10.47 12.12 -10.41
CA ARG A 8 9.37 11.47 -9.71
C ARG A 8 9.82 10.69 -8.47
N ALA A 9 10.97 10.01 -8.54
CA ALA A 9 11.54 9.33 -7.38
C ALA A 9 11.97 10.35 -6.30
N GLN A 10 12.59 11.46 -6.72
CA GLN A 10 12.93 12.56 -5.81
C GLN A 10 11.66 13.16 -5.17
N MET A 11 10.62 13.38 -5.97
CA MET A 11 9.33 13.87 -5.47
C MET A 11 8.72 12.91 -4.44
N ASN A 12 8.79 11.58 -4.65
CA ASN A 12 8.31 10.60 -3.68
C ASN A 12 9.04 10.74 -2.34
N GLN A 13 10.36 10.92 -2.36
CA GLN A 13 11.14 11.12 -1.14
C GLN A 13 10.84 12.44 -0.42
N GLU A 14 10.69 13.53 -1.18
CA GLU A 14 10.33 14.83 -0.60
C GLU A 14 8.95 14.79 0.06
N LEU A 15 7.96 14.19 -0.61
CA LEU A 15 6.61 14.03 -0.05
C LEU A 15 6.63 13.13 1.19
N LEU A 16 7.38 12.02 1.16
CA LEU A 16 7.54 11.16 2.33
C LEU A 16 8.08 11.94 3.52
N ARG A 17 9.16 12.71 3.34
CA ARG A 17 9.74 13.54 4.42
C ARG A 17 8.71 14.53 4.96
N LYS A 18 8.05 15.26 4.08
CA LYS A 18 7.02 16.24 4.45
C LYS A 18 5.86 15.61 5.24
N TRP A 19 5.37 14.45 4.81
CA TRP A 19 4.24 13.81 5.48
C TRP A 19 4.65 13.09 6.76
N ARG A 20 5.87 12.55 6.81
CA ARG A 20 6.47 12.00 8.04
C ARG A 20 6.61 13.09 9.11
N ASP A 21 7.18 14.23 8.74
CA ASP A 21 7.35 15.34 9.68
C ASP A 21 6.00 15.86 10.21
N ALA A 22 4.99 15.88 9.35
CA ALA A 22 3.64 16.32 9.72
C ALA A 22 2.95 15.38 10.72
N ARG A 23 3.28 14.07 10.73
CA ARG A 23 2.65 13.09 11.62
C ARG A 23 3.51 12.68 12.81
N ILE A 24 4.65 13.31 13.05
CA ILE A 24 5.62 12.94 14.10
C ILE A 24 5.00 12.84 15.50
N THR A 25 4.00 13.67 15.79
CA THR A 25 3.26 13.62 17.06
C THR A 25 2.49 12.31 17.18
N TRP A 26 1.75 11.94 16.12
CA TRP A 26 1.02 10.66 16.11
C TRP A 26 1.98 9.48 16.21
N ASP A 27 3.11 9.50 15.49
CA ASP A 27 4.11 8.43 15.54
C ASP A 27 4.64 8.24 16.97
N THR A 28 4.88 9.33 17.69
CA THR A 28 5.36 9.30 19.09
C THR A 28 4.30 8.75 20.03
N ASP A 29 3.06 9.22 19.90
CA ASP A 29 1.95 8.78 20.75
C ASP A 29 1.63 7.31 20.50
N ALA A 30 1.57 6.90 19.23
CA ALA A 30 1.28 5.51 18.83
C ALA A 30 2.34 4.52 19.35
N ARG A 31 3.63 4.93 19.36
CA ARG A 31 4.71 4.11 19.96
C ARG A 31 4.51 3.94 21.45
N MET A 32 4.19 5.02 22.13
CA MET A 32 3.91 4.98 23.56
C MET A 32 2.70 4.07 23.86
N ASP A 33 1.65 4.16 23.07
CA ASP A 33 0.46 3.30 23.21
C ASP A 33 0.79 1.82 23.00
N ILE A 34 1.66 1.50 22.04
CA ILE A 34 2.16 0.13 21.82
C ILE A 34 2.99 -0.34 23.00
N ASP A 35 3.90 0.48 23.52
CA ASP A 35 4.69 0.13 24.71
C ASP A 35 3.79 -0.15 25.90
N PHE A 36 2.78 0.67 26.15
CA PHE A 36 1.79 0.43 27.19
C PHE A 36 1.00 -0.88 26.97
N PHE A 37 0.62 -1.17 25.70
CA PHE A 37 -0.06 -2.42 25.35
C PHE A 37 0.84 -3.64 25.59
N LEU A 38 2.16 -3.52 25.34
CA LEU A 38 3.14 -4.58 25.59
C LEU A 38 3.53 -4.75 27.06
N GLY A 39 3.02 -3.88 27.94
CA GLY A 39 3.33 -3.91 29.38
C GLY A 39 4.59 -3.12 29.75
N ASN A 40 5.20 -2.39 28.81
CA ASN A 40 6.38 -1.55 29.04
C ASN A 40 5.95 -0.20 29.63
N HIS A 41 5.45 -0.22 30.87
CA HIS A 41 4.85 0.98 31.49
C HIS A 41 5.90 1.94 32.06
N PHE A 42 7.16 1.50 32.20
CA PHE A 42 8.24 2.30 32.76
C PHE A 42 9.34 2.50 31.73
N THR A 43 9.83 3.71 31.63
CA THR A 43 11.05 3.99 30.87
C THR A 43 12.26 3.41 31.56
N THR A 44 13.35 3.21 30.83
CA THR A 44 14.62 2.71 31.41
C THR A 44 15.10 3.60 32.58
N ALA A 45 14.89 4.92 32.50
CA ALA A 45 15.25 5.85 33.56
C ALA A 45 14.39 5.66 34.81
N GLU A 46 13.06 5.51 34.65
CA GLU A 46 12.14 5.26 35.76
C GLU A 46 12.41 3.93 36.44
N SER A 47 12.63 2.84 35.67
CA SER A 47 13.00 1.53 36.21
C SER A 47 14.30 1.60 36.99
N SER A 48 15.31 2.35 36.50
CA SER A 48 16.57 2.57 37.22
C SER A 48 16.37 3.35 38.53
N GLU A 49 15.50 4.37 38.52
CA GLU A 49 15.18 5.14 39.71
C GLU A 49 14.43 4.30 40.76
N LEU A 50 13.44 3.51 40.35
CA LEU A 50 12.73 2.57 41.22
C LEU A 50 13.68 1.54 41.81
N SER A 51 14.59 0.97 41.02
CA SER A 51 15.60 0.05 41.48
C SER A 51 16.54 0.68 42.51
N SER A 52 16.96 1.94 42.31
CA SER A 52 17.80 2.68 43.29
C SER A 52 17.11 2.87 44.64
N ARG A 53 15.78 2.89 44.64
CA ARG A 53 14.93 2.99 45.83
C ARG A 53 14.53 1.63 46.40
N SER A 54 15.07 0.53 45.87
CA SER A 54 14.66 -0.86 46.20
C SER A 54 13.16 -1.11 46.01
N GLN A 55 12.55 -0.45 45.02
CA GLN A 55 11.17 -0.63 44.60
C GLN A 55 11.14 -1.49 43.33
N ALA A 56 10.17 -2.39 43.25
CA ALA A 56 9.96 -3.20 42.04
C ALA A 56 9.16 -2.41 41.01
N ASP A 57 9.57 -2.52 39.74
CA ASP A 57 8.87 -1.99 38.57
C ASP A 57 7.87 -3.01 38.02
N ILE A 58 6.83 -3.29 38.79
CA ILE A 58 5.80 -4.26 38.40
C ILE A 58 4.65 -3.54 37.71
N PRO A 59 4.47 -3.69 36.39
CA PRO A 59 3.35 -3.11 35.69
C PRO A 59 2.05 -3.84 36.04
N MET A 60 0.97 -3.10 36.27
CA MET A 60 -0.38 -3.63 36.36
C MET A 60 -1.08 -3.44 35.01
N ASP A 61 -0.90 -4.38 34.10
CA ASP A 61 -1.50 -4.32 32.77
C ASP A 61 -3.03 -4.47 32.84
N ARG A 62 -3.74 -3.42 32.43
CA ARG A 62 -5.18 -3.38 32.24
C ARG A 62 -5.56 -3.06 30.79
N ILE A 63 -4.59 -2.66 29.98
CA ILE A 63 -4.79 -2.19 28.60
C ILE A 63 -4.92 -3.41 27.70
N SER A 64 -3.97 -4.35 27.73
CA SER A 64 -4.00 -5.53 26.88
C SER A 64 -5.28 -6.35 27.01
N PRO A 65 -5.80 -6.65 28.23
CA PRO A 65 -7.08 -7.34 28.36
C PRO A 65 -8.27 -6.55 27.77
N ALA A 66 -8.25 -5.21 27.88
CA ALA A 66 -9.30 -4.37 27.33
C ALA A 66 -9.28 -4.36 25.80
N VAL A 67 -8.08 -4.22 25.19
CA VAL A 67 -7.88 -4.26 23.74
C VAL A 67 -8.26 -5.64 23.18
N GLU A 68 -7.81 -6.73 23.82
CA GLU A 68 -8.17 -8.09 23.40
C GLU A 68 -9.67 -8.37 23.48
N LYS A 69 -10.34 -7.85 24.52
CA LYS A 69 -11.80 -7.93 24.61
C LYS A 69 -12.48 -7.14 23.49
N LEU A 70 -12.01 -5.91 23.21
CA LEU A 70 -12.54 -5.08 22.12
C LEU A 70 -12.35 -5.79 20.77
N LYS A 71 -11.17 -6.27 20.50
CA LYS A 71 -10.84 -7.08 19.31
C LYS A 71 -11.79 -8.28 19.18
N SER A 72 -11.97 -9.04 20.25
CA SER A 72 -12.84 -10.21 20.24
C SER A 72 -14.30 -9.87 19.96
N VAL A 73 -14.80 -8.73 20.45
CA VAL A 73 -16.17 -8.28 20.21
C VAL A 73 -16.34 -7.82 18.77
N LEU A 74 -15.40 -7.02 18.25
CA LEU A 74 -15.47 -6.49 16.89
C LEU A 74 -15.28 -7.56 15.81
N THR A 75 -14.52 -8.62 16.11
CA THR A 75 -14.25 -9.72 15.19
C THR A 75 -15.06 -10.98 15.46
N ALA A 76 -16.09 -10.89 16.33
CA ALA A 76 -16.93 -12.03 16.68
C ALA A 76 -17.72 -12.61 15.50
N ARG A 77 -17.93 -11.81 14.47
CA ARG A 77 -18.62 -12.22 13.24
C ARG A 77 -17.81 -11.74 12.03
N PRO A 78 -17.56 -12.60 11.04
CA PRO A 78 -16.95 -12.19 9.79
C PRO A 78 -17.85 -11.18 9.07
N PRO A 79 -17.28 -10.28 8.26
CA PRO A 79 -18.05 -9.35 7.45
C PRO A 79 -18.86 -10.12 6.41
N ILE A 80 -20.08 -9.65 6.17
CA ILE A 80 -20.97 -10.19 5.15
C ILE A 80 -21.05 -9.19 4.00
N PHE A 81 -20.65 -9.63 2.81
CA PHE A 81 -20.76 -8.82 1.60
C PHE A 81 -22.17 -8.91 1.04
N THR A 82 -22.86 -7.77 0.94
CA THR A 82 -24.17 -7.68 0.34
C THR A 82 -24.14 -6.76 -0.85
N ILE A 83 -24.47 -7.29 -2.02
CA ILE A 83 -24.56 -6.53 -3.26
C ILE A 83 -26.03 -6.37 -3.60
N ILE A 84 -26.43 -5.12 -3.75
CA ILE A 84 -27.82 -4.75 -4.06
C ILE A 84 -27.90 -4.45 -5.56
N PRO A 85 -28.70 -5.20 -6.33
CA PRO A 85 -28.90 -4.92 -7.75
C PRO A 85 -29.60 -3.56 -7.91
N ARG A 86 -29.29 -2.83 -8.96
CA ARG A 86 -29.95 -1.56 -9.30
C ARG A 86 -31.20 -1.76 -10.11
N GLU A 87 -31.20 -2.79 -10.95
CA GLU A 87 -32.31 -3.16 -11.84
C GLU A 87 -32.70 -4.62 -11.63
N ASP A 88 -33.92 -4.99 -12.03
CA ASP A 88 -34.42 -6.36 -11.87
C ASP A 88 -33.62 -7.39 -12.67
N SER A 89 -32.98 -6.99 -13.77
CA SER A 89 -32.08 -7.83 -14.57
C SER A 89 -30.77 -8.19 -13.87
N ASP A 90 -30.37 -7.43 -12.85
CA ASP A 90 -29.03 -7.50 -12.26
C ASP A 90 -28.93 -8.49 -11.08
N HIS A 91 -30.01 -9.17 -10.70
CA HIS A 91 -30.02 -10.10 -9.56
C HIS A 91 -29.00 -11.23 -9.70
N GLN A 92 -28.85 -11.78 -10.90
CA GLN A 92 -27.89 -12.85 -11.15
C GLN A 92 -26.46 -12.33 -11.07
N VAL A 93 -26.20 -11.15 -11.63
CA VAL A 93 -24.89 -10.47 -11.58
C VAL A 93 -24.52 -10.13 -10.13
N ALA A 94 -25.43 -9.56 -9.37
CA ALA A 94 -25.23 -9.26 -7.94
C ALA A 94 -24.92 -10.51 -7.12
N SER A 95 -25.61 -11.63 -7.41
CA SER A 95 -25.31 -12.92 -6.77
C SER A 95 -23.92 -13.42 -7.10
N THR A 96 -23.50 -13.35 -8.37
CA THR A 96 -22.17 -13.75 -8.81
C THR A 96 -21.07 -12.91 -8.12
N TRP A 97 -21.23 -11.60 -8.08
CA TRP A 97 -20.29 -10.72 -7.39
C TRP A 97 -20.18 -11.00 -5.90
N ARG A 98 -21.29 -11.35 -5.23
CA ARG A 98 -21.26 -11.75 -3.82
C ARG A 98 -20.38 -12.98 -3.60
N HIS A 99 -20.47 -13.97 -4.48
CA HIS A 99 -19.64 -15.18 -4.39
C HIS A 99 -18.17 -14.86 -4.68
N ILE A 100 -17.89 -13.99 -5.66
CA ILE A 100 -16.52 -13.55 -5.96
C ILE A 100 -15.90 -12.84 -4.75
N LEU A 101 -16.62 -11.89 -4.13
CA LEU A 101 -16.11 -11.19 -2.93
C LEU A 101 -15.89 -12.14 -1.76
N GLY A 102 -16.78 -13.12 -1.55
CA GLY A 102 -16.57 -14.16 -0.54
C GLY A 102 -15.33 -14.99 -0.81
N TYR A 103 -15.14 -15.41 -2.06
CA TYR A 103 -13.93 -16.13 -2.48
C TYR A 103 -12.65 -15.31 -2.25
N VAL A 104 -12.62 -14.05 -2.70
CA VAL A 104 -11.46 -13.17 -2.51
C VAL A 104 -11.14 -12.99 -1.03
N TRP A 105 -12.18 -12.87 -0.18
CA TRP A 105 -12.01 -12.77 1.26
C TRP A 105 -11.38 -14.04 1.85
N ASP A 106 -11.88 -15.20 1.46
CA ASP A 106 -11.40 -16.49 1.95
C ASP A 106 -9.94 -16.77 1.52
N ILE A 107 -9.59 -16.54 0.25
CA ILE A 107 -8.20 -16.77 -0.24
C ILE A 107 -7.19 -15.79 0.35
N SER A 108 -7.66 -14.61 0.79
CA SER A 108 -6.83 -13.59 1.42
C SER A 108 -6.69 -13.80 2.94
N ASP A 109 -7.28 -14.83 3.52
CA ASP A 109 -7.43 -14.97 4.99
C ASP A 109 -7.97 -13.67 5.62
N GLY A 110 -8.99 -13.11 5.00
CA GLY A 110 -9.52 -11.78 5.30
C GLY A 110 -9.91 -11.58 6.77
N ASP A 111 -10.38 -12.64 7.44
CA ASP A 111 -10.69 -12.59 8.87
C ASP A 111 -9.45 -12.35 9.73
N HIS A 112 -8.30 -12.93 9.36
CA HIS A 112 -7.04 -12.70 10.05
C HIS A 112 -6.50 -11.30 9.78
N GLN A 113 -6.49 -10.89 8.52
CA GLN A 113 -6.05 -9.55 8.11
C GLN A 113 -6.87 -8.45 8.81
N MET A 114 -8.19 -8.64 8.87
CA MET A 114 -9.08 -7.71 9.56
C MET A 114 -8.83 -7.66 11.08
N LYS A 115 -8.54 -8.80 11.70
CA LYS A 115 -8.20 -8.85 13.14
C LYS A 115 -6.94 -8.06 13.45
N GLN A 116 -5.94 -8.10 12.57
CA GLN A 116 -4.72 -7.30 12.72
C GLN A 116 -5.01 -5.81 12.58
N ALA A 117 -5.74 -5.40 11.54
CA ALA A 117 -6.11 -4.00 11.33
C ALA A 117 -6.97 -3.45 12.50
N ILE A 118 -7.88 -4.25 13.05
CA ILE A 118 -8.69 -3.87 14.22
C ILE A 118 -7.83 -3.76 15.49
N ALA A 119 -6.83 -4.64 15.67
CA ALA A 119 -5.91 -4.55 16.80
C ALA A 119 -5.14 -3.23 16.76
N ASP A 120 -4.57 -2.87 15.60
CA ASP A 120 -3.87 -1.61 15.43
C ASP A 120 -4.78 -0.40 15.62
N TYR A 121 -5.98 -0.44 15.03
CA TYR A 121 -6.97 0.59 15.24
C TYR A 121 -7.31 0.80 16.73
N ALA A 122 -7.41 -0.28 17.49
CA ALA A 122 -7.71 -0.21 18.92
C ALA A 122 -6.55 0.35 19.76
N ILE A 123 -5.29 0.17 19.32
CA ILE A 123 -4.09 0.62 20.01
C ILE A 123 -3.69 2.03 19.56
N THR A 124 -3.55 2.24 18.26
CA THR A 124 -2.95 3.46 17.68
C THR A 124 -3.97 4.43 17.07
N GLY A 125 -5.25 4.02 17.01
CA GLY A 125 -6.33 4.79 16.38
C GLY A 125 -6.40 4.66 14.85
N LEU A 126 -5.47 3.95 14.22
CA LEU A 126 -5.44 3.71 12.77
C LEU A 126 -5.31 2.22 12.46
N GLY A 127 -5.98 1.76 11.43
CA GLY A 127 -5.88 0.39 10.92
C GLY A 127 -6.17 0.38 9.43
N TYR A 128 -5.32 -0.28 8.65
CA TYR A 128 -5.39 -0.30 7.20
C TYR A 128 -5.50 -1.71 6.64
N LEU A 129 -6.31 -1.84 5.61
CA LEU A 129 -6.34 -2.99 4.71
C LEU A 129 -6.02 -2.48 3.31
N TYR A 130 -5.23 -3.23 2.59
CA TYR A 130 -4.81 -2.92 1.23
C TYR A 130 -5.33 -3.99 0.28
N ALA A 131 -6.01 -3.57 -0.78
CA ALA A 131 -6.48 -4.44 -1.84
C ALA A 131 -5.53 -4.34 -3.04
N TYR A 132 -5.01 -5.45 -3.53
CA TYR A 132 -4.08 -5.49 -4.65
C TYR A 132 -4.31 -6.68 -5.55
N ILE A 133 -3.74 -6.61 -6.75
CA ILE A 133 -3.72 -7.74 -7.68
C ILE A 133 -2.37 -8.44 -7.55
N ASP A 134 -2.41 -9.68 -7.06
CA ASP A 134 -1.26 -10.56 -7.06
C ASP A 134 -1.07 -11.12 -8.48
N ARG A 135 -0.11 -10.59 -9.22
CA ARG A 135 0.13 -10.94 -10.62
C ARG A 135 0.72 -12.34 -10.81
N GLU A 136 1.29 -12.93 -9.78
CA GLU A 136 1.88 -14.27 -9.82
C GLU A 136 0.83 -15.38 -9.56
N ALA A 137 -0.28 -15.01 -8.93
CA ALA A 137 -1.35 -15.96 -8.64
C ALA A 137 -1.98 -16.53 -9.92
N ASP A 138 -2.56 -17.72 -9.81
CA ASP A 138 -3.25 -18.46 -10.87
C ASP A 138 -2.42 -18.53 -12.18
N PHE A 139 -1.15 -18.95 -12.06
CA PHE A 139 -0.24 -19.10 -13.21
C PHE A 139 -0.06 -17.84 -14.06
N GLY A 140 -0.01 -16.67 -13.39
CA GLY A 140 0.20 -15.38 -14.05
C GLY A 140 -1.08 -14.73 -14.59
N ARG A 141 -2.27 -15.26 -14.28
CA ARG A 141 -3.54 -14.60 -14.60
C ARG A 141 -3.87 -13.47 -13.65
N GLY A 142 -3.29 -13.55 -12.45
CA GLY A 142 -3.53 -12.61 -11.37
C GLY A 142 -4.79 -12.93 -10.56
N ASP A 143 -4.73 -12.63 -9.29
CA ASP A 143 -5.88 -12.75 -8.39
C ASP A 143 -5.95 -11.53 -7.47
N VAL A 144 -7.17 -11.13 -7.09
CA VAL A 144 -7.37 -10.01 -6.16
C VAL A 144 -7.17 -10.52 -4.74
N LYS A 145 -6.35 -9.82 -3.95
CA LYS A 145 -6.09 -10.13 -2.55
C LYS A 145 -6.24 -8.93 -1.66
N PHE A 146 -6.56 -9.19 -0.39
CA PHE A 146 -6.49 -8.21 0.69
C PHE A 146 -5.34 -8.56 1.62
N THR A 147 -4.62 -7.56 2.08
CA THR A 147 -3.60 -7.70 3.10
C THR A 147 -3.71 -6.59 4.13
N TYR A 148 -3.35 -6.91 5.35
CA TYR A 148 -3.15 -5.93 6.40
C TYR A 148 -1.89 -5.11 6.12
N VAL A 149 -1.96 -3.82 6.42
CA VAL A 149 -0.81 -2.91 6.32
C VAL A 149 -0.61 -2.21 7.65
N ASP A 150 0.63 -2.21 8.11
CA ASP A 150 1.05 -1.52 9.33
C ASP A 150 0.83 0.00 9.16
N PRO A 151 0.11 0.66 10.10
CA PRO A 151 -0.13 2.09 10.05
C PRO A 151 1.13 2.96 9.96
N PHE A 152 2.26 2.50 10.51
CA PHE A 152 3.53 3.22 10.41
C PHE A 152 4.11 3.26 8.99
N ARG A 153 3.65 2.36 8.12
CA ARG A 153 4.07 2.27 6.72
C ARG A 153 3.24 3.12 5.76
N VAL A 154 2.07 3.60 6.19
CA VAL A 154 1.13 4.37 5.36
C VAL A 154 1.28 5.85 5.68
N TYR A 155 1.62 6.65 4.68
CA TYR A 155 1.77 8.10 4.80
C TYR A 155 0.70 8.80 3.99
N VAL A 156 -0.09 9.63 4.68
CA VAL A 156 -1.20 10.40 4.11
C VAL A 156 -0.92 11.89 4.30
N PRO A 157 -1.23 12.75 3.31
CA PRO A 157 -1.02 14.17 3.45
C PRO A 157 -1.86 14.75 4.61
N PRO A 158 -1.33 15.72 5.37
CA PRO A 158 -2.06 16.32 6.49
C PRO A 158 -3.28 17.14 6.07
N SER A 159 -3.43 17.43 4.78
CA SER A 159 -4.58 18.10 4.20
C SER A 159 -5.80 17.20 4.03
N ALA A 160 -5.61 15.88 3.93
CA ALA A 160 -6.69 14.91 3.72
C ALA A 160 -7.68 14.92 4.89
N ARG A 161 -8.95 15.06 4.59
CA ARG A 161 -10.08 15.09 5.55
C ARG A 161 -11.13 14.05 5.25
N ASP A 162 -11.17 13.58 4.03
CA ASP A 162 -12.13 12.57 3.63
C ASP A 162 -11.78 11.20 4.23
N ARG A 163 -12.80 10.48 4.62
CA ARG A 163 -12.70 9.14 5.19
C ARG A 163 -12.03 8.14 4.25
N TRP A 164 -12.20 8.33 2.95
CA TRP A 164 -11.68 7.46 1.89
C TRP A 164 -10.47 8.07 1.17
N PHE A 165 -9.94 9.16 1.73
CA PHE A 165 -8.81 9.90 1.17
C PHE A 165 -9.01 10.43 -0.26
N LEU A 166 -10.27 10.58 -0.71
CA LEU A 166 -10.57 11.07 -2.07
C LEU A 166 -10.14 12.52 -2.31
N ASP A 167 -9.93 13.27 -1.24
CA ASP A 167 -9.39 14.64 -1.23
C ASP A 167 -7.86 14.69 -1.08
N ALA A 168 -7.20 13.53 -0.94
CA ALA A 168 -5.76 13.47 -0.77
C ALA A 168 -5.03 13.69 -2.09
N GLU A 169 -3.92 14.42 -2.05
CA GLU A 169 -3.00 14.58 -3.19
C GLU A 169 -2.21 13.31 -3.52
N GLY A 170 -2.28 12.31 -2.65
CA GLY A 170 -1.70 11.00 -2.82
C GLY A 170 -1.58 10.26 -1.49
N ILE A 171 -1.22 8.98 -1.56
CA ILE A 171 -0.90 8.12 -0.42
C ILE A 171 0.44 7.47 -0.72
N ILE A 172 1.33 7.39 0.26
CA ILE A 172 2.59 6.66 0.13
C ILE A 172 2.55 5.44 1.04
N LEU A 173 2.78 4.28 0.44
CA LEU A 173 3.06 3.04 1.13
C LEU A 173 4.56 2.81 1.13
N SER A 174 5.15 2.67 2.32
CA SER A 174 6.57 2.41 2.49
C SER A 174 6.79 0.95 2.86
N THR A 175 7.65 0.27 2.11
CA THR A 175 8.02 -1.13 2.36
C THR A 175 9.53 -1.24 2.47
N ILE A 176 10.02 -1.95 3.49
CA ILE A 176 11.45 -2.23 3.63
C ILE A 176 11.70 -3.66 3.18
N LEU A 177 12.58 -3.81 2.21
CA LEU A 177 13.02 -5.10 1.68
C LEU A 177 14.54 -5.17 1.70
N THR A 178 15.07 -6.41 1.72
CA THR A 178 16.49 -6.64 1.50
C THR A 178 16.84 -6.52 0.02
N GLY A 179 18.11 -6.27 -0.30
CA GLY A 179 18.58 -6.22 -1.69
C GLY A 179 18.23 -7.47 -2.48
N GLU A 180 18.39 -8.66 -1.89
CA GLU A 180 18.01 -9.93 -2.52
C GLU A 180 16.51 -10.02 -2.82
N GLN A 181 15.65 -9.54 -1.92
CA GLN A 181 14.21 -9.52 -2.15
C GLN A 181 13.82 -8.57 -3.29
N ILE A 182 14.49 -7.42 -3.37
CA ILE A 182 14.24 -6.45 -4.44
C ILE A 182 14.68 -7.01 -5.79
N VAL A 183 15.85 -7.62 -5.87
CA VAL A 183 16.37 -8.23 -7.10
C VAL A 183 15.48 -9.40 -7.55
N ASN A 184 14.93 -10.17 -6.61
CA ASN A 184 13.96 -11.23 -6.96
C ASN A 184 12.67 -10.67 -7.57
N LEU A 185 12.21 -9.49 -7.11
CA LEU A 185 11.02 -8.83 -7.67
C LEU A 185 11.32 -8.06 -8.96
N TYR A 186 12.52 -7.51 -9.05
CA TYR A 186 12.99 -6.68 -10.16
C TYR A 186 14.38 -7.15 -10.63
N PRO A 187 14.46 -8.24 -11.40
CA PRO A 187 15.72 -8.84 -11.83
C PRO A 187 16.62 -7.88 -12.63
N GLU A 188 16.05 -6.86 -13.25
CA GLU A 188 16.76 -5.81 -13.98
C GLU A 188 17.67 -4.94 -13.09
N LEU A 189 17.51 -5.00 -11.76
CA LEU A 189 18.32 -4.25 -10.79
C LEU A 189 19.55 -5.05 -10.33
N ASP A 190 19.67 -6.31 -10.75
CA ASP A 190 20.83 -7.15 -10.42
C ASP A 190 22.08 -6.76 -11.20
N ASP A 191 23.21 -7.34 -10.79
CA ASP A 191 24.48 -7.16 -11.49
C ASP A 191 24.34 -7.57 -12.96
N THR A 192 24.59 -6.63 -13.87
CA THR A 192 24.58 -6.91 -15.29
C THR A 192 25.99 -7.18 -15.79
N ILE A 193 26.15 -8.17 -16.66
CA ILE A 193 27.40 -8.42 -17.39
C ILE A 193 27.32 -7.60 -18.68
N ASP A 194 28.29 -6.70 -18.88
CA ASP A 194 28.36 -5.92 -20.11
C ASP A 194 28.82 -6.80 -21.32
N GLU A 195 28.75 -6.25 -22.55
CA GLU A 195 29.12 -6.97 -23.76
C GLU A 195 30.63 -7.38 -23.78
N GLU A 196 31.44 -6.78 -22.89
CA GLU A 196 32.88 -7.04 -22.75
C GLU A 196 33.15 -8.11 -21.67
N GLY A 197 32.12 -8.61 -20.97
CA GLY A 197 32.23 -9.64 -19.95
C GLY A 197 32.62 -9.14 -18.55
N ASN A 198 32.57 -7.82 -18.33
CA ASN A 198 32.80 -7.23 -17.01
C ASN A 198 31.50 -7.18 -16.23
N THR A 199 31.55 -7.53 -14.95
CA THR A 199 30.41 -7.37 -14.05
C THR A 199 30.28 -5.90 -13.67
N THR A 200 29.18 -5.28 -14.07
CA THR A 200 28.81 -3.94 -13.61
C THR A 200 28.00 -4.07 -12.34
N ASP A 201 28.35 -3.33 -11.30
CA ASP A 201 27.55 -3.30 -10.06
C ASP A 201 26.11 -2.97 -10.38
N GLY A 202 25.20 -3.82 -9.92
CA GLY A 202 23.77 -3.63 -10.13
C GLY A 202 23.28 -2.32 -9.55
N LEU A 203 22.20 -1.79 -10.13
CA LEU A 203 21.62 -0.51 -9.70
C LEU A 203 21.28 -0.47 -8.22
N ILE A 204 20.89 -1.62 -7.65
CA ILE A 204 20.55 -1.71 -6.22
C ILE A 204 21.74 -1.38 -5.32
N LYS A 205 22.95 -1.72 -5.71
CA LYS A 205 24.18 -1.41 -4.93
C LYS A 205 24.56 0.08 -4.97
N GLN A 206 24.02 0.82 -5.93
CA GLN A 206 24.23 2.27 -6.05
C GLN A 206 23.26 3.07 -5.16
N VAL A 207 22.22 2.43 -4.64
CA VAL A 207 21.25 3.06 -3.74
C VAL A 207 21.73 2.93 -2.30
N SER A 208 21.75 4.03 -1.57
CA SER A 208 22.04 3.99 -0.13
C SER A 208 20.97 3.22 0.61
N GLY A 209 21.38 2.24 1.42
CA GLY A 209 20.48 1.51 2.30
C GLY A 209 19.80 2.42 3.32
N VAL A 210 18.69 1.97 3.87
CA VAL A 210 17.97 2.68 4.93
C VAL A 210 18.72 2.52 6.25
N MET A 211 18.98 3.63 6.95
CA MET A 211 19.55 3.60 8.29
C MET A 211 18.52 3.05 9.27
N GLU A 212 18.97 2.25 10.25
CA GLU A 212 18.12 1.64 11.30
C GLU A 212 17.35 2.68 12.12
N GLU A 213 17.87 3.90 12.23
CA GLU A 213 17.24 5.03 12.91
C GLU A 213 15.97 5.53 12.22
N ASP A 214 15.82 5.28 10.91
CA ASP A 214 14.66 5.70 10.14
C ASP A 214 13.43 4.78 10.33
N TYR A 215 13.63 3.56 10.86
CA TYR A 215 12.56 2.57 11.04
C TYR A 215 12.72 1.69 12.31
N PRO A 216 12.69 2.27 13.49
CA PRO A 216 12.86 1.51 14.74
C PRO A 216 11.70 0.54 15.04
N ASP A 217 10.52 0.74 14.45
CA ASP A 217 9.30 0.02 14.84
C ASP A 217 9.03 -1.28 14.09
N ALA A 218 9.55 -1.43 12.88
CA ALA A 218 9.41 -2.67 12.12
C ALA A 218 10.05 -3.87 12.85
N GLN A 219 11.08 -3.61 13.66
CA GLN A 219 11.73 -4.64 14.48
C GLN A 219 10.92 -5.02 15.71
N ASN A 220 10.29 -4.05 16.37
CA ASN A 220 9.52 -4.30 17.60
C ASN A 220 8.24 -5.08 17.35
N ARG A 221 7.62 -4.98 16.19
CA ARG A 221 6.40 -5.73 15.85
C ARG A 221 6.65 -7.15 15.41
N ALA A 222 7.76 -7.43 14.72
CA ALA A 222 8.15 -8.82 14.40
C ALA A 222 8.36 -9.67 15.65
N THR A 223 8.71 -9.03 16.78
CA THR A 223 8.93 -9.71 18.07
C THR A 223 7.66 -10.01 18.85
N MET A 224 6.49 -9.48 18.45
CA MET A 224 5.21 -9.74 19.13
C MET A 224 4.79 -11.20 19.13
N SER A 225 5.38 -12.06 18.34
CA SER A 225 4.88 -13.43 18.21
C SER A 225 5.65 -14.51 18.96
N THR A 226 6.95 -14.39 19.30
CA THR A 226 7.66 -15.47 20.03
C THR A 226 9.13 -15.20 20.43
N TRP A 227 9.72 -14.07 20.04
CA TRP A 227 11.15 -13.82 20.23
C TRP A 227 11.40 -12.79 21.34
N THR A 228 12.41 -13.01 22.16
CA THR A 228 12.80 -12.01 23.16
C THR A 228 13.55 -10.85 22.50
N PRO A 229 13.44 -9.60 22.99
CA PRO A 229 14.13 -8.46 22.43
C PRO A 229 15.66 -8.60 22.32
N ALA A 230 16.26 -9.47 23.15
CA ALA A 230 17.69 -9.78 23.10
C ALA A 230 18.07 -10.65 21.90
N GLU A 231 17.23 -11.63 21.54
CA GLU A 231 17.45 -12.50 20.39
C GLU A 231 17.23 -11.78 19.05
N ALA A 232 16.36 -10.76 19.03
CA ALA A 232 16.15 -9.93 17.86
C ALA A 232 17.32 -8.99 17.54
N LYS A 233 18.14 -8.62 18.56
CA LYS A 233 19.34 -7.80 18.36
C LYS A 233 20.52 -8.58 17.80
N ASP A 234 20.57 -9.89 18.04
CA ASP A 234 21.66 -10.75 17.55
C ASP A 234 21.42 -11.28 16.12
N LEU A 235 20.24 -11.08 15.57
CA LEU A 235 20.05 -11.24 14.13
C LEU A 235 20.78 -10.06 13.44
N GLU A 236 21.99 -10.33 12.97
CA GLU A 236 22.70 -9.46 12.03
C GLU A 236 21.84 -9.32 10.76
N TRP A 237 20.91 -8.39 10.80
CA TRP A 237 20.27 -7.89 9.60
C TRP A 237 21.36 -7.14 8.84
N GLY A 238 21.88 -7.76 7.79
CA GLY A 238 22.92 -7.13 6.97
C GLY A 238 22.53 -5.69 6.58
N ASN A 239 23.52 -4.87 6.31
CA ASN A 239 23.39 -3.45 5.96
C ASN A 239 22.59 -3.18 4.66
N ASP A 240 21.98 -4.21 4.06
CA ASP A 240 21.36 -4.18 2.75
C ASP A 240 19.83 -4.08 2.83
N LYS A 241 19.32 -3.14 3.60
CA LYS A 241 17.89 -2.84 3.66
C LYS A 241 17.58 -1.59 2.84
N TYR A 242 16.56 -1.67 2.01
CA TYR A 242 16.15 -0.61 1.12
C TYR A 242 14.67 -0.29 1.35
N GLN A 243 14.35 0.99 1.31
CA GLN A 243 12.99 1.48 1.42
C GLN A 243 12.40 1.66 0.02
N ILE A 244 11.36 0.89 -0.28
CA ILE A 244 10.53 1.07 -1.47
C ILE A 244 9.38 1.98 -1.10
N LEU A 245 9.15 2.99 -1.92
CA LEU A 245 8.03 3.92 -1.82
C LEU A 245 7.09 3.70 -2.98
N GLU A 246 5.88 3.26 -2.70
CA GLU A 246 4.79 3.18 -3.66
C GLU A 246 3.86 4.35 -3.41
N ARG A 247 3.90 5.34 -4.30
CA ARG A 247 3.01 6.49 -4.23
C ARG A 247 1.82 6.29 -5.15
N PHE A 248 0.64 6.33 -4.57
CA PHE A 248 -0.65 6.37 -5.25
C PHE A 248 -1.11 7.80 -5.33
N TYR A 249 -1.51 8.29 -6.50
CA TYR A 249 -1.95 9.68 -6.68
C TYR A 249 -3.00 9.80 -7.79
N PRO A 250 -3.96 10.75 -7.65
CA PRO A 250 -5.01 10.91 -8.64
C PRO A 250 -4.47 11.60 -9.89
N ILE A 251 -4.84 11.06 -11.04
CA ILE A 251 -4.58 11.64 -12.35
C ILE A 251 -5.87 11.75 -13.15
N LYS A 252 -5.88 12.61 -14.15
CA LYS A 252 -6.96 12.68 -15.13
C LYS A 252 -6.53 12.03 -16.42
N VAL A 253 -7.17 10.92 -16.76
CA VAL A 253 -6.91 10.18 -18.00
C VAL A 253 -7.97 10.56 -19.02
N PRO A 254 -7.58 10.89 -20.28
CA PRO A 254 -8.54 11.16 -21.33
C PRO A 254 -9.21 9.86 -21.79
N PHE A 255 -10.52 9.95 -21.97
CA PHE A 255 -11.34 8.93 -22.62
C PHE A 255 -12.11 9.59 -23.74
N TYR A 256 -12.46 8.83 -24.75
CA TYR A 256 -13.22 9.31 -25.89
C TYR A 256 -14.58 8.65 -25.92
N ARG A 257 -15.62 9.47 -25.79
CA ARG A 257 -16.99 9.03 -25.93
C ARG A 257 -17.42 9.22 -27.39
N ILE A 258 -17.74 8.11 -28.04
CA ILE A 258 -18.17 8.10 -29.43
C ILE A 258 -19.68 7.89 -29.47
N LEU A 259 -20.38 8.76 -30.17
CA LEU A 259 -21.80 8.68 -30.42
C LEU A 259 -22.04 8.32 -31.89
N ASP A 260 -22.71 7.19 -32.15
CA ASP A 260 -23.17 6.86 -33.51
C ASP A 260 -24.52 7.53 -33.78
N ALA A 261 -24.51 8.58 -34.63
CA ALA A 261 -25.70 9.35 -34.98
C ALA A 261 -26.80 8.54 -35.67
N ARG A 262 -26.48 7.33 -36.19
CA ARG A 262 -27.45 6.48 -36.93
C ARG A 262 -28.34 5.66 -36.01
N ASN A 263 -27.80 5.17 -34.89
CA ASN A 263 -28.51 4.27 -33.97
C ASN A 263 -28.56 4.79 -32.52
N GLY A 264 -27.89 5.91 -32.26
CA GLY A 264 -27.82 6.50 -30.93
C GLY A 264 -26.99 5.69 -29.94
N SER A 265 -26.18 4.72 -30.41
CA SER A 265 -25.30 3.96 -29.53
C SER A 265 -24.13 4.81 -29.08
N GLU A 266 -23.78 4.63 -27.82
CA GLU A 266 -22.66 5.33 -27.16
C GLU A 266 -21.60 4.30 -26.76
N GLN A 267 -20.33 4.60 -27.08
CA GLN A 267 -19.17 3.80 -26.68
C GLN A 267 -18.13 4.72 -26.05
N VAL A 268 -17.51 4.24 -24.97
CA VAL A 268 -16.41 4.95 -24.32
C VAL A 268 -15.16 4.08 -24.44
N MET A 269 -14.09 4.66 -24.90
CA MET A 269 -12.81 3.98 -25.07
C MET A 269 -11.64 4.87 -24.63
N ASP A 270 -10.54 4.24 -24.30
CA ASP A 270 -9.28 4.90 -23.98
C ASP A 270 -8.60 5.46 -25.23
N GLU A 271 -7.54 6.22 -25.05
CA GLU A 271 -6.85 6.94 -26.13
C GLU A 271 -6.26 5.99 -27.17
N ASP A 272 -5.67 4.86 -26.74
CA ASP A 272 -5.05 3.87 -27.64
C ASP A 272 -6.10 3.16 -28.49
N SER A 273 -7.18 2.70 -27.84
CA SER A 273 -8.32 2.07 -28.51
C SER A 273 -9.02 3.03 -29.46
N PHE A 274 -9.13 4.32 -29.08
CA PHE A 274 -9.69 5.36 -29.92
C PHE A 274 -8.80 5.64 -31.14
N GLY A 275 -7.47 5.70 -30.97
CA GLY A 275 -6.52 5.84 -32.06
C GLY A 275 -6.68 4.70 -33.09
N THR A 276 -6.66 3.47 -32.62
CA THR A 276 -6.88 2.27 -33.46
C THR A 276 -8.24 2.31 -34.17
N PHE A 277 -9.30 2.67 -33.46
CA PHE A 277 -10.63 2.76 -34.01
C PHE A 277 -10.75 3.84 -35.12
N MET A 278 -10.07 4.98 -34.92
CA MET A 278 -10.01 6.05 -35.92
C MET A 278 -9.28 5.62 -37.21
N GLU A 279 -8.18 4.88 -37.06
CA GLU A 279 -7.40 4.35 -38.19
C GLU A 279 -8.20 3.30 -39.00
N GLU A 280 -8.96 2.47 -38.30
CA GLU A 280 -9.79 1.41 -38.96
C GLU A 280 -11.05 2.00 -39.63
N ASN A 281 -11.55 3.14 -39.13
CA ASN A 281 -12.83 3.71 -39.55
C ASN A 281 -12.78 5.18 -39.99
N PRO A 282 -11.83 5.60 -40.84
CA PRO A 282 -11.64 7.02 -41.16
C PRO A 282 -12.87 7.65 -41.83
N GLY A 283 -13.60 6.90 -42.63
CA GLY A 283 -14.74 7.43 -43.36
C GLY A 283 -16.03 7.61 -42.54
N LEU A 284 -16.11 7.13 -41.30
CA LEU A 284 -17.31 7.28 -40.48
C LEU A 284 -17.38 8.66 -39.84
N PHE A 285 -16.26 9.20 -39.43
CA PHE A 285 -16.13 10.54 -38.86
C PHE A 285 -16.23 11.63 -39.94
N GLU A 286 -15.56 11.46 -41.08
CA GLU A 286 -15.62 12.39 -42.20
C GLU A 286 -17.05 12.57 -42.75
N ARG A 287 -17.87 11.54 -42.69
CA ARG A 287 -19.26 11.57 -43.16
C ARG A 287 -20.26 12.04 -42.11
N GLY A 288 -19.80 12.38 -40.90
CA GLY A 288 -20.65 12.81 -39.80
C GLY A 288 -21.57 11.69 -39.24
N PHE A 289 -21.23 10.43 -39.46
CA PHE A 289 -21.98 9.32 -38.89
C PHE A 289 -21.61 9.04 -37.45
N MET A 290 -20.42 9.46 -37.03
CA MET A 290 -19.94 9.36 -35.66
C MET A 290 -19.40 10.71 -35.20
N GLU A 291 -19.76 11.06 -34.00
CA GLU A 291 -19.22 12.22 -33.28
C GLU A 291 -18.45 11.72 -32.07
N PHE A 292 -17.41 12.44 -31.67
CA PHE A 292 -16.68 12.10 -30.46
C PHE A 292 -16.51 13.31 -29.55
N GLU A 293 -16.47 13.03 -28.27
CA GLU A 293 -16.20 14.02 -27.22
C GLU A 293 -15.11 13.48 -26.31
N GLN A 294 -14.09 14.27 -26.06
CA GLN A 294 -13.06 13.92 -25.08
C GLN A 294 -13.57 14.19 -23.66
N VAL A 295 -13.58 13.15 -22.85
CA VAL A 295 -14.02 13.16 -21.43
C VAL A 295 -12.86 12.76 -20.56
N TYR A 296 -12.65 13.44 -19.44
CA TYR A 296 -11.60 13.06 -18.50
C TYR A 296 -12.19 12.26 -17.37
N GLN A 297 -11.58 11.12 -17.07
CA GLN A 297 -11.89 10.31 -15.88
C GLN A 297 -10.76 10.39 -14.86
N ASN A 298 -11.13 10.45 -13.58
CA ASN A 298 -10.16 10.32 -12.52
C ASN A 298 -9.71 8.86 -12.44
N ARG A 299 -8.40 8.65 -12.36
CA ARG A 299 -7.76 7.35 -12.16
C ARG A 299 -6.68 7.51 -11.11
N ILE A 300 -6.29 6.43 -10.49
CA ILE A 300 -5.17 6.40 -9.57
C ILE A 300 -3.94 5.89 -10.31
N ALA A 301 -2.90 6.70 -10.37
CA ALA A 301 -1.59 6.26 -10.82
C ALA A 301 -0.78 5.75 -9.62
N VAL A 302 0.08 4.78 -9.88
CA VAL A 302 1.08 4.29 -8.92
C VAL A 302 2.46 4.51 -9.48
N CYS A 303 3.38 5.01 -8.64
CA CYS A 303 4.80 5.15 -8.95
C CYS A 303 5.59 4.54 -7.80
N ALA A 304 6.26 3.43 -8.07
CA ALA A 304 7.14 2.78 -7.12
C ALA A 304 8.58 3.21 -7.35
N SER A 305 9.30 3.54 -6.28
CA SER A 305 10.68 4.00 -6.34
C SER A 305 11.51 3.48 -5.17
N VAL A 306 12.80 3.30 -5.41
CA VAL A 306 13.83 3.02 -4.41
C VAL A 306 14.96 4.03 -4.56
N GLY A 307 15.21 4.80 -3.51
CA GLY A 307 16.17 5.91 -3.63
C GLY A 307 15.76 6.88 -4.75
N GLU A 308 16.63 7.07 -5.72
CA GLU A 308 16.42 7.94 -6.90
C GLU A 308 15.98 7.17 -8.16
N ILE A 309 15.68 5.87 -8.02
CA ILE A 309 15.32 4.99 -9.13
C ILE A 309 13.82 4.71 -9.09
N VAL A 310 13.13 4.88 -10.21
CA VAL A 310 11.77 4.44 -10.41
C VAL A 310 11.78 2.97 -10.81
N LEU A 311 11.04 2.14 -10.05
CA LEU A 311 10.92 0.71 -10.30
C LEU A 311 9.86 0.41 -11.34
N TYR A 312 8.68 0.99 -11.13
CA TYR A 312 7.58 0.88 -12.10
C TYR A 312 6.60 2.04 -11.94
N GLU A 313 5.85 2.26 -13.02
CA GLU A 313 4.69 3.13 -13.04
C GLU A 313 3.53 2.41 -13.71
N ASP A 314 2.35 2.62 -13.19
CA ASP A 314 1.12 2.06 -13.75
C ASP A 314 -0.06 2.99 -13.46
N VAL A 315 -1.13 2.84 -14.23
CA VAL A 315 -2.39 3.54 -14.01
C VAL A 315 -3.46 2.53 -13.69
N LEU A 316 -3.92 2.54 -12.46
CA LEU A 316 -4.94 1.62 -11.99
C LEU A 316 -6.29 1.94 -12.62
N ASN A 317 -7.03 0.91 -12.99
CA ASN A 317 -8.37 1.07 -13.54
C ASN A 317 -9.42 1.35 -12.44
N THR A 318 -9.10 2.27 -11.54
CA THR A 318 -9.94 2.70 -10.44
C THR A 318 -9.75 4.19 -10.16
N ASP A 319 -10.77 4.82 -9.60
CA ASP A 319 -10.78 6.20 -9.12
C ASP A 319 -10.68 6.28 -7.57
N VAL A 320 -10.53 5.15 -6.91
CA VAL A 320 -10.42 5.01 -5.45
C VAL A 320 -9.07 4.42 -5.10
N TYR A 321 -8.46 4.86 -4.01
CA TYR A 321 -7.23 4.27 -3.50
C TYR A 321 -7.43 2.80 -3.10
N PRO A 322 -6.45 1.93 -3.39
CA PRO A 322 -6.51 0.49 -3.12
C PRO A 322 -6.52 0.12 -1.63
#